data_e579109d86193f8103beb3259b88346d
#
_entry.id   e579109d86193f8103beb3259b88346d
#
_cell.length_a   1.000
_cell.length_b   1.000
_cell.length_c   1.000
_cell.angle_alpha   90.00
_cell.angle_beta   90.00
_cell.angle_gamma   90.00
#
_symmetry.space_group_name_H-M   'P 1'
#
loop_
_entity.id
_entity.type
_entity.pdbx_description
1 polymer ?
#
loop_
_entity_poly.entity_id
_entity_poly.type
_entity_poly.pdbx_seq_one_letter_code
_entity_poly.pdbx_strand_id
1 'polypeptide(L)'
;MILKLKDGEVKIKLFSDIAPNHVKRFKTLADSNQYDGVVFHRVIDGFMAQTGDVEFGNSTNDKYDLARAGTGGSDLPDLKAEFSNLAHEKGVVSMARSSDPNSANSQFFICFVDAPHLDRNYTAFGKVIEGMEFVDKIKRGDSQSGSVSSPDKIISLRSVQ
;
A
#
# COMPACT_ATOMS: atom_id res chain seq x y z
N MET A 1 3.97 12.79 2.24
CA MET A 1 3.65 11.72 3.20
C MET A 1 4.91 11.13 3.77
N ILE A 2 4.94 10.86 5.06
CA ILE A 2 6.03 10.15 5.72
C ILE A 2 5.50 8.81 6.21
N LEU A 3 6.11 7.74 5.71
CA LEU A 3 5.86 6.36 6.13
C LEU A 3 7.01 5.93 7.04
N LYS A 4 6.71 5.61 8.30
CA LYS A 4 7.73 5.10 9.23
C LYS A 4 7.69 3.59 9.29
N LEU A 5 8.83 2.99 8.96
CA LEU A 5 9.08 1.56 9.06
C LEU A 5 10.13 1.30 10.15
N LYS A 6 10.32 0.05 10.54
CA LYS A 6 11.28 -0.30 11.61
C LYS A 6 12.71 0.14 11.29
N ASP A 7 13.09 0.20 10.01
CA ASP A 7 14.45 0.52 9.58
C ASP A 7 14.65 2.00 9.23
N GLY A 8 13.58 2.77 9.05
CA GLY A 8 13.71 4.20 8.76
C GLY A 8 12.46 4.83 8.18
N GLU A 9 12.56 6.10 7.82
CA GLU A 9 11.47 6.88 7.25
C GLU A 9 11.52 6.88 5.72
N VAL A 10 10.35 6.74 5.12
CA VAL A 10 10.14 6.73 3.69
C VAL A 10 9.29 7.95 3.32
N LYS A 11 9.76 8.76 2.38
CA LYS A 11 8.98 9.90 1.86
C LYS A 11 8.28 9.50 0.58
N ILE A 12 6.97 9.75 0.53
CA ILE A 12 6.13 9.45 -0.62
C ILE A 12 5.54 10.76 -1.15
N LYS A 13 5.75 11.02 -2.44
CA LYS A 13 5.09 12.10 -3.16
C LYS A 13 3.75 11.58 -3.70
N LEU A 14 2.68 12.31 -3.47
CA LEU A 14 1.35 11.95 -3.95
C LEU A 14 0.98 12.76 -5.20
N PHE A 15 0.25 12.15 -6.12
CA PHE A 15 -0.12 12.72 -7.41
C PHE A 15 -1.63 12.99 -7.46
N SER A 16 -2.07 14.03 -6.75
CA SER A 16 -3.49 14.39 -6.65
C SER A 16 -4.10 14.86 -7.97
N ASP A 17 -3.29 15.30 -8.91
CA ASP A 17 -3.73 15.68 -10.26
C ASP A 17 -4.09 14.47 -11.15
N ILE A 18 -3.48 13.31 -10.90
CA ILE A 18 -3.75 12.09 -11.68
C ILE A 18 -4.76 11.16 -10.99
N ALA A 19 -4.76 11.09 -9.66
CA ALA A 19 -5.63 10.19 -8.91
C ALA A 19 -6.19 10.88 -7.67
N PRO A 20 -7.04 11.92 -7.86
CA PRO A 20 -7.49 12.77 -6.75
C PRO A 20 -8.23 12.02 -5.65
N ASN A 21 -9.09 11.07 -6.01
CA ASN A 21 -9.88 10.32 -5.03
C ASN A 21 -9.05 9.30 -4.27
N HIS A 22 -8.10 8.66 -4.93
CA HIS A 22 -7.18 7.72 -4.28
C HIS A 22 -6.24 8.46 -3.32
N VAL A 23 -5.72 9.61 -3.74
CA VAL A 23 -4.87 10.44 -2.86
C VAL A 23 -5.65 10.91 -1.64
N LYS A 24 -6.89 11.36 -1.84
CA LYS A 24 -7.75 11.80 -0.73
C LYS A 24 -8.01 10.65 0.25
N ARG A 25 -8.35 9.46 -0.24
CA ARG A 25 -8.57 8.27 0.59
C ARG A 25 -7.32 7.92 1.39
N PHE A 26 -6.18 7.87 0.73
CA PHE A 26 -4.90 7.54 1.34
C PHE A 26 -4.57 8.51 2.49
N LYS A 27 -4.71 9.81 2.25
CA LYS A 27 -4.49 10.84 3.28
C LYS A 27 -5.49 10.71 4.44
N THR A 28 -6.76 10.50 4.13
CA THR A 28 -7.81 10.36 5.15
C THR A 28 -7.50 9.21 6.11
N LEU A 29 -7.17 8.04 5.59
CA LEU A 29 -6.85 6.88 6.41
C LEU A 29 -5.53 7.06 7.18
N ALA A 30 -4.52 7.65 6.53
CA ALA A 30 -3.23 7.90 7.15
C ALA A 30 -3.36 8.88 8.32
N ASP A 31 -4.00 10.02 8.10
CA ASP A 31 -4.09 11.08 9.10
C ASP A 31 -5.09 10.77 10.23
N SER A 32 -5.95 9.78 10.04
CA SER A 32 -6.82 9.25 11.11
C SER A 32 -6.23 8.04 11.82
N ASN A 33 -4.95 7.76 11.63
CA ASN A 33 -4.17 6.69 12.28
C ASN A 33 -4.61 5.27 11.91
N GLN A 34 -5.39 5.09 10.86
CA GLN A 34 -5.93 3.77 10.50
C GLN A 34 -4.88 2.83 9.91
N TYR A 35 -3.78 3.37 9.38
CA TYR A 35 -2.68 2.55 8.87
C TYR A 35 -1.64 2.18 9.95
N ASP A 36 -1.71 2.76 11.14
CA ASP A 36 -0.77 2.45 12.22
C ASP A 36 -0.93 0.99 12.64
N GLY A 37 0.17 0.24 12.65
CA GLY A 37 0.16 -1.17 13.03
C GLY A 37 -0.28 -2.13 11.94
N VAL A 38 -0.61 -1.63 10.75
CA VAL A 38 -1.05 -2.48 9.62
C VAL A 38 0.15 -3.20 9.00
N VAL A 39 0.02 -4.50 8.84
CA VAL A 39 1.13 -5.35 8.39
C VAL A 39 1.24 -5.40 6.87
N PHE A 40 2.47 -5.66 6.39
CA PHE A 40 2.74 -5.99 4.99
C PHE A 40 2.44 -7.49 4.80
N HIS A 41 1.20 -7.81 4.55
CA HIS A 41 0.69 -9.19 4.53
C HIS A 41 1.08 -9.98 3.28
N ARG A 42 1.41 -9.29 2.19
CA ARG A 42 1.77 -9.92 0.91
C ARG A 42 2.97 -9.20 0.32
N VAL A 43 4.12 -9.86 0.31
CA VAL A 43 5.38 -9.29 -0.18
C VAL A 43 6.05 -10.30 -1.08
N ILE A 44 6.16 -9.97 -2.36
CA ILE A 44 6.77 -10.83 -3.38
C ILE A 44 8.10 -10.22 -3.78
N ASP A 45 9.19 -10.94 -3.51
CA ASP A 45 10.53 -10.52 -3.90
C ASP A 45 10.59 -10.32 -5.42
N GLY A 46 11.24 -9.24 -5.85
CA GLY A 46 11.34 -8.88 -7.26
C GLY A 46 10.04 -8.36 -7.87
N PHE A 47 9.02 -8.04 -7.04
CA PHE A 47 7.76 -7.49 -7.53
C PHE A 47 7.29 -6.31 -6.65
N MET A 48 6.63 -6.58 -5.52
CA MET A 48 6.03 -5.50 -4.73
C MET A 48 5.82 -5.90 -3.27
N ALA A 49 5.60 -4.88 -2.41
CA ALA A 49 5.17 -5.04 -1.02
C ALA A 49 3.75 -4.48 -0.87
N GLN A 50 2.80 -5.32 -0.48
CA GLN A 50 1.39 -4.94 -0.31
C GLN A 50 1.02 -4.88 1.18
N THR A 51 0.25 -3.85 1.53
CA THR A 51 -0.20 -3.56 2.88
C THR A 51 -1.55 -2.84 2.83
N GLY A 52 -2.00 -2.34 3.94
CA GLY A 52 -3.15 -1.43 3.98
C GLY A 52 -4.50 -2.08 4.25
N ASP A 53 -4.56 -3.36 4.63
CA ASP A 53 -5.81 -3.96 5.12
C ASP A 53 -6.05 -3.48 6.55
N VAL A 54 -6.82 -2.40 6.68
CA VAL A 54 -7.09 -1.77 7.98
C VAL A 54 -8.06 -2.57 8.85
N GLU A 55 -8.70 -3.58 8.29
CA GLU A 55 -9.65 -4.44 8.99
C GLU A 55 -8.97 -5.67 9.57
N PHE A 56 -8.45 -6.55 8.72
CA PHE A 56 -7.85 -7.82 9.16
C PHE A 56 -6.34 -7.78 9.26
N GLY A 57 -5.70 -6.78 8.69
CA GLY A 57 -4.26 -6.61 8.70
C GLY A 57 -3.71 -5.66 9.75
N ASN A 58 -4.57 -5.07 10.57
CA ASN A 58 -4.14 -4.13 11.61
C ASN A 58 -3.83 -4.88 12.90
N SER A 59 -2.54 -5.01 13.22
CA SER A 59 -2.06 -5.78 14.37
C SER A 59 -2.47 -5.21 15.73
N THR A 60 -3.03 -4.00 15.77
CA THR A 60 -3.54 -3.36 16.99
C THR A 60 -5.06 -3.48 17.13
N ASN A 61 -5.74 -4.08 16.16
CA ASN A 61 -7.19 -4.20 16.10
C ASN A 61 -7.63 -5.59 16.59
N ASP A 62 -8.78 -5.64 17.28
CA ASP A 62 -9.37 -6.91 17.75
C ASP A 62 -9.72 -7.87 16.62
N LYS A 63 -9.96 -7.34 15.41
CA LYS A 63 -10.26 -8.13 14.22
C LYS A 63 -9.00 -8.68 13.53
N TYR A 64 -7.81 -8.38 14.02
CA TYR A 64 -6.57 -8.80 13.37
C TYR A 64 -6.57 -10.33 13.17
N ASP A 65 -6.43 -10.73 11.92
CA ASP A 65 -6.39 -12.14 11.52
C ASP A 65 -5.51 -12.27 10.28
N LEU A 66 -4.28 -12.72 10.49
CA LEU A 66 -3.30 -12.79 9.41
C LEU A 66 -3.76 -13.71 8.27
N ALA A 67 -4.56 -14.75 8.57
CA ALA A 67 -5.10 -15.64 7.56
C ALA A 67 -6.12 -14.95 6.65
N ARG A 68 -6.77 -13.88 7.13
CA ARG A 68 -7.76 -13.11 6.38
C ARG A 68 -7.19 -11.80 5.83
N ALA A 69 -5.98 -11.42 6.24
CA ALA A 69 -5.35 -10.18 5.77
C ALA A 69 -5.26 -10.18 4.24
N GLY A 70 -5.67 -9.08 3.65
CA GLY A 70 -5.81 -8.95 2.20
C GLY A 70 -7.25 -9.00 1.72
N THR A 71 -8.20 -9.38 2.57
CA THR A 71 -9.64 -9.46 2.22
C THR A 71 -10.46 -8.30 2.74
N GLY A 72 -9.91 -7.47 3.62
CA GLY A 72 -10.62 -6.38 4.27
C GLY A 72 -10.33 -5.00 3.70
N GLY A 73 -11.00 -4.01 4.25
CA GLY A 73 -10.85 -2.61 3.87
C GLY A 73 -11.42 -1.68 4.94
N SER A 74 -11.50 -0.39 4.60
CA SER A 74 -12.08 0.61 5.48
C SER A 74 -13.61 0.60 5.41
N ASP A 75 -14.26 1.34 6.31
CA ASP A 75 -15.72 1.53 6.32
C ASP A 75 -16.18 2.50 5.22
N LEU A 76 -15.26 3.11 4.49
CA LEU A 76 -15.58 4.02 3.40
C LEU A 76 -15.91 3.24 2.13
N PRO A 77 -16.68 3.84 1.20
CA PRO A 77 -17.06 3.14 -0.04
C PRO A 77 -15.86 2.87 -0.94
N ASP A 78 -15.96 1.84 -1.77
CA ASP A 78 -14.95 1.52 -2.75
C ASP A 78 -14.72 2.68 -3.72
N LEU A 79 -13.51 2.75 -4.26
CA LEU A 79 -13.08 3.80 -5.18
C LEU A 79 -13.17 3.32 -6.63
N LYS A 80 -13.69 4.20 -7.49
CA LYS A 80 -13.60 3.98 -8.94
C LYS A 80 -12.15 4.12 -9.40
N ALA A 81 -11.79 3.34 -10.39
CA ALA A 81 -10.46 3.39 -10.98
C ALA A 81 -10.12 4.79 -11.49
N GLU A 82 -8.88 5.19 -11.30
CA GLU A 82 -8.33 6.46 -11.81
C GLU A 82 -7.05 6.13 -12.60
N PHE A 83 -7.20 5.33 -13.66
CA PHE A 83 -6.07 4.92 -14.48
C PHE A 83 -5.43 6.12 -15.20
N SER A 84 -4.13 6.06 -15.38
CA SER A 84 -3.35 7.12 -16.00
C SER A 84 -2.23 6.54 -16.87
N ASN A 85 -1.42 7.42 -17.45
CA ASN A 85 -0.23 7.05 -18.21
C ASN A 85 1.02 6.91 -17.32
N LEU A 86 0.90 7.08 -16.01
CA LEU A 86 2.03 6.90 -15.11
C LEU A 86 2.46 5.44 -15.10
N ALA A 87 3.71 5.19 -15.48
CA ALA A 87 4.27 3.84 -15.48
C ALA A 87 4.50 3.34 -14.05
N HIS A 88 4.28 2.05 -13.84
CA HIS A 88 4.57 1.39 -12.56
C HIS A 88 6.06 1.07 -12.49
N GLU A 89 6.87 2.09 -12.24
CA GLU A 89 8.31 1.96 -12.04
C GLU A 89 8.64 1.62 -10.58
N LYS A 90 9.90 1.23 -10.33
CA LYS A 90 10.39 1.04 -8.96
C LYS A 90 10.02 2.25 -8.09
N GLY A 91 9.45 1.98 -6.91
CA GLY A 91 9.05 3.00 -5.94
C GLY A 91 7.66 3.58 -6.13
N VAL A 92 6.96 3.25 -7.23
CA VAL A 92 5.58 3.71 -7.45
C VAL A 92 4.66 3.07 -6.41
N VAL A 93 3.76 3.89 -5.85
CA VAL A 93 2.71 3.46 -4.92
C VAL A 93 1.40 3.42 -5.68
N SER A 94 0.76 2.26 -5.65
CA SER A 94 -0.45 1.99 -6.42
C SER A 94 -1.49 1.28 -5.55
N MET A 95 -2.76 1.42 -5.90
CA MET A 95 -3.84 0.86 -5.08
C MET A 95 -4.15 -0.58 -5.48
N ALA A 96 -4.17 -1.47 -4.49
CA ALA A 96 -4.61 -2.84 -4.67
C ALA A 96 -6.13 -2.90 -4.80
N ARG A 97 -6.62 -3.91 -5.49
CA ARG A 97 -8.06 -4.14 -5.71
C ARG A 97 -8.32 -5.61 -5.99
N SER A 98 -9.60 -6.00 -5.97
CA SER A 98 -10.00 -7.32 -6.44
C SER A 98 -10.03 -7.34 -7.98
N SER A 99 -10.67 -8.35 -8.56
CA SER A 99 -10.83 -8.44 -10.02
C SER A 99 -11.68 -7.29 -10.59
N ASP A 100 -12.57 -6.70 -9.81
CA ASP A 100 -13.33 -5.52 -10.20
C ASP A 100 -12.42 -4.27 -10.17
N PRO A 101 -12.22 -3.58 -11.28
CA PRO A 101 -11.36 -2.38 -11.32
C PRO A 101 -11.85 -1.23 -10.45
N ASN A 102 -13.11 -1.25 -10.02
CA ASN A 102 -13.73 -0.24 -9.16
C ASN A 102 -13.88 -0.74 -7.71
N SER A 103 -13.04 -1.65 -7.26
CA SER A 103 -13.09 -2.25 -5.92
C SER A 103 -11.95 -1.81 -5.00
N ALA A 104 -11.15 -0.82 -5.38
CA ALA A 104 -10.10 -0.29 -4.53
C ALA A 104 -10.69 0.35 -3.28
N ASN A 105 -10.00 0.21 -2.14
CA ASN A 105 -10.49 0.73 -0.86
C ASN A 105 -9.38 1.30 -0.01
N SER A 106 -8.59 0.47 0.67
CA SER A 106 -7.54 0.90 1.59
C SER A 106 -6.18 0.27 1.31
N GLN A 107 -6.15 -0.89 0.66
CA GLN A 107 -4.92 -1.63 0.44
C GLN A 107 -4.10 -1.02 -0.70
N PHE A 108 -2.79 -0.93 -0.51
CA PHE A 108 -1.89 -0.38 -1.50
C PHE A 108 -0.60 -1.21 -1.53
N PHE A 109 0.19 -1.01 -2.59
CA PHE A 109 1.48 -1.67 -2.72
C PHE A 109 2.54 -0.70 -3.23
N ILE A 110 3.79 -1.03 -2.92
CA ILE A 110 4.96 -0.28 -3.38
C ILE A 110 5.78 -1.23 -4.27
N CYS A 111 6.07 -0.79 -5.49
CA CYS A 111 6.83 -1.62 -6.43
C CYS A 111 8.31 -1.68 -6.04
N PHE A 112 8.86 -2.89 -5.96
CA PHE A 112 10.31 -3.09 -5.77
C PHE A 112 11.09 -2.91 -7.08
N VAL A 113 10.43 -3.14 -8.20
CA VAL A 113 11.01 -3.09 -9.54
C VAL A 113 9.97 -2.51 -10.50
N ASP A 114 10.39 -2.23 -11.73
CA ASP A 114 9.45 -1.83 -12.77
C ASP A 114 8.46 -2.97 -13.07
N ALA A 115 7.18 -2.65 -13.11
CA ALA A 115 6.10 -3.63 -13.31
C ALA A 115 5.15 -3.16 -14.43
N PRO A 116 5.62 -3.15 -15.69
CA PRO A 116 4.85 -2.58 -16.81
C PRO A 116 3.53 -3.31 -17.08
N HIS A 117 3.39 -4.56 -16.65
CA HIS A 117 2.13 -5.31 -16.78
C HIS A 117 0.99 -4.73 -15.94
N LEU A 118 1.29 -3.85 -14.98
CA LEU A 118 0.29 -3.17 -14.15
C LEU A 118 -0.19 -1.85 -14.77
N ASP A 119 0.54 -1.34 -15.77
CA ASP A 119 0.26 -0.03 -16.35
C ASP A 119 -1.15 0.02 -16.92
N ARG A 120 -1.90 1.09 -16.55
CA ARG A 120 -3.29 1.32 -16.97
C ARG A 120 -4.30 0.29 -16.47
N ASN A 121 -3.87 -0.66 -15.63
CA ASN A 121 -4.75 -1.66 -15.01
C ASN A 121 -4.90 -1.45 -13.50
N TYR A 122 -4.04 -0.63 -12.91
CA TYR A 122 -4.08 -0.26 -11.50
C TYR A 122 -3.92 1.24 -11.37
N THR A 123 -4.47 1.82 -10.29
CA THR A 123 -4.39 3.26 -10.04
C THR A 123 -3.12 3.59 -9.28
N ALA A 124 -2.09 4.05 -9.99
CA ALA A 124 -0.89 4.60 -9.40
C ALA A 124 -1.18 6.01 -8.88
N PHE A 125 -0.84 6.30 -7.63
CA PHE A 125 -1.18 7.57 -7.01
C PHE A 125 -0.03 8.26 -6.29
N GLY A 126 1.13 7.65 -6.26
CA GLY A 126 2.30 8.23 -5.61
C GLY A 126 3.60 7.54 -5.98
N LYS A 127 4.70 8.06 -5.44
CA LYS A 127 6.03 7.49 -5.65
C LYS A 127 6.92 7.77 -4.45
N VAL A 128 7.71 6.78 -4.06
CA VAL A 128 8.77 6.95 -3.05
C VAL A 128 9.85 7.86 -3.62
N ILE A 129 10.15 8.95 -2.93
CA ILE A 129 11.19 9.92 -3.33
C ILE A 129 12.42 9.87 -2.43
N GLU A 130 12.30 9.33 -1.21
CA GLU A 130 13.42 9.09 -0.29
C GLU A 130 13.12 7.86 0.54
N GLY A 131 14.14 7.08 0.89
CA GLY A 131 14.02 5.95 1.80
C GLY A 131 13.65 4.63 1.13
N MET A 132 13.82 4.50 -0.19
CA MET A 132 13.52 3.24 -0.89
C MET A 132 14.33 2.08 -0.34
N GLU A 133 15.55 2.33 0.18
CA GLU A 133 16.39 1.32 0.83
C GLU A 133 15.69 0.67 2.03
N PHE A 134 14.82 1.39 2.72
CA PHE A 134 14.02 0.85 3.83
C PHE A 134 12.85 0.02 3.35
N VAL A 135 12.25 0.39 2.23
CA VAL A 135 11.22 -0.41 1.56
C VAL A 135 11.82 -1.75 1.10
N ASP A 136 13.02 -1.71 0.55
CA ASP A 136 13.72 -2.91 0.09
C ASP A 136 14.04 -3.90 1.22
N LYS A 137 14.00 -3.47 2.48
CA LYS A 137 14.23 -4.31 3.67
C LYS A 137 12.97 -4.97 4.21
N ILE A 138 11.79 -4.65 3.68
CA ILE A 138 10.54 -5.27 4.11
C ILE A 138 10.64 -6.78 3.89
N LYS A 139 10.23 -7.54 4.92
CA LYS A 139 10.33 -9.00 4.91
C LYS A 139 9.54 -9.58 3.73
N ARG A 140 10.21 -10.38 2.91
CA ARG A 140 9.62 -11.10 1.78
C ARG A 140 8.77 -12.26 2.30
N GLY A 141 7.71 -12.54 1.57
CA GLY A 141 6.85 -13.68 1.83
C GLY A 141 7.20 -14.87 0.96
N ASP A 142 6.24 -15.79 0.86
CA ASP A 142 6.33 -16.96 -0.01
C ASP A 142 6.59 -16.53 -1.46
N SER A 143 7.46 -17.25 -2.16
CA SER A 143 7.87 -16.86 -3.53
C SER A 143 6.74 -16.90 -4.55
N GLN A 144 5.66 -17.63 -4.29
CA GLN A 144 4.50 -17.72 -5.17
C GLN A 144 3.36 -16.84 -4.71
N SER A 145 2.88 -17.04 -3.49
CA SER A 145 1.71 -16.31 -2.96
C SER A 145 2.07 -14.94 -2.37
N GLY A 146 3.29 -14.77 -1.90
CA GLY A 146 3.72 -13.58 -1.17
C GLY A 146 3.27 -13.54 0.28
N SER A 147 2.57 -14.56 0.77
CA SER A 147 2.13 -14.61 2.18
C SER A 147 3.31 -14.52 3.13
N VAL A 148 3.23 -13.62 4.10
CA VAL A 148 4.33 -13.34 5.03
C VAL A 148 3.97 -13.85 6.42
N SER A 149 4.81 -14.72 6.99
CA SER A 149 4.73 -15.09 8.40
C SER A 149 5.50 -14.06 9.23
N SER A 150 4.95 -13.61 10.35
CA SER A 150 5.54 -12.57 11.18
C SER A 150 5.93 -11.32 10.35
N PRO A 151 4.95 -10.69 9.68
CA PRO A 151 5.23 -9.59 8.75
C PRO A 151 5.68 -8.32 9.45
N ASP A 152 6.44 -7.49 8.72
CA ASP A 152 6.71 -6.12 9.13
C ASP A 152 5.42 -5.30 9.09
N LYS A 153 5.39 -4.21 9.84
CA LYS A 153 4.21 -3.35 9.94
C LYS A 153 4.55 -1.89 9.71
N ILE A 154 3.53 -1.13 9.35
CA ILE A 154 3.59 0.33 9.33
C ILE A 154 3.61 0.81 10.78
N ILE A 155 4.65 1.55 11.17
CA ILE A 155 4.68 2.20 12.49
C ILE A 155 3.73 3.38 12.47
N SER A 156 3.86 4.25 11.48
CA SER A 156 2.95 5.37 11.25
C SER A 156 3.00 5.83 9.80
N LEU A 157 1.93 6.49 9.37
CA LEU A 157 1.84 7.09 8.05
C LEU A 157 1.07 8.40 8.18
N ARG A 158 1.69 9.52 7.81
CA ARG A 158 1.13 10.87 8.03
C ARG A 158 1.42 11.79 6.86
N SER A 159 0.50 12.70 6.62
CA SER A 159 0.74 13.82 5.70
C SER A 159 1.82 14.74 6.27
N VAL A 160 2.61 15.32 5.37
CA VAL A 160 3.57 16.38 5.70
C VAL A 160 2.91 17.71 5.39
N GLN A 161 2.98 18.62 6.32
CA GLN A 161 2.50 19.99 6.13
C GLN A 161 3.56 20.83 5.43
#